data_b62fe8a670ffb11fccda86d3c354715c
#
_entry.id   b62fe8a670ffb11fccda86d3c354715c
#
_cell.length_a   1.000
_cell.length_b   1.000
_cell.length_c   1.000
_cell.angle_alpha   90.00
_cell.angle_beta   90.00
_cell.angle_gamma   90.00
#
_symmetry.space_group_name_H-M   'P 1'
#
loop_
_entity.id
_entity.type
_entity.pdbx_description
1 polymer ?
#
loop_
_entity_poly.entity_id
_entity_poly.type
_entity_poly.pdbx_seq_one_letter_code
_entity_poly.pdbx_strand_id
1 'polypeptide(L)'
;GDAFPIECKAVIDASGVTGAATKILEMGTQIEMIAGIQYEMTDVENDGYLDFYLWPEYSPHGYVWMIPKDGGRANVGLVTTDKKGAIKYLDKFVNETYLKEKEIQNPEWRKPGIKPRPFGGTIPISGPREITTADGLILVGDAAGFTSPLFEGGSHLALWSGRQAALTMAEAINEGDLSNQKMQSYVKSWKKRFPPYKKILKGKTSLYDLTDKELSNMARCLPEELGSMSALDKLWIGLKILVRHPLLYTKGVVSVLLSFGYSRAKHFGW
;
A
#
# COMPACT_ATOMS: atom_id res chain seq x y z
N GLY A 1 23.93 -22.42 -1.57
CA GLY A 1 24.02 -22.93 -0.19
C GLY A 1 23.22 -24.21 -0.05
N ASP A 2 23.69 -25.12 0.76
CA ASP A 2 23.04 -26.40 0.99
C ASP A 2 21.72 -26.15 1.74
N ALA A 3 20.62 -26.71 1.24
CA ALA A 3 19.34 -26.65 1.90
C ALA A 3 19.31 -27.74 3.00
N PHE A 4 19.08 -27.34 4.24
CA PHE A 4 18.91 -28.28 5.35
C PHE A 4 17.41 -28.45 5.62
N PRO A 5 16.88 -29.68 5.72
CA PRO A 5 15.53 -29.94 6.18
C PRO A 5 15.41 -29.52 7.64
N ILE A 6 14.37 -28.74 7.96
CA ILE A 6 14.02 -28.34 9.32
C ILE A 6 12.70 -29.01 9.68
N GLU A 7 12.73 -29.86 10.68
CA GLU A 7 11.49 -30.41 11.26
C GLU A 7 10.86 -29.39 12.19
N CYS A 8 9.58 -29.10 11.99
CA CYS A 8 8.82 -28.18 12.81
C CYS A 8 7.38 -28.69 13.03
N LYS A 9 6.75 -28.26 14.10
CA LYS A 9 5.35 -28.60 14.39
C LYS A 9 4.39 -27.77 13.54
N ALA A 10 4.76 -26.53 13.25
CA ALA A 10 3.91 -25.58 12.54
C ALA A 10 4.74 -24.51 11.85
N VAL A 11 4.13 -23.79 10.90
CA VAL A 11 4.78 -22.78 10.08
C VAL A 11 3.95 -21.48 10.06
N ILE A 12 4.61 -20.35 10.23
CA ILE A 12 4.05 -19.04 9.90
C ILE A 12 4.79 -18.52 8.68
N ASP A 13 4.09 -18.42 7.54
CA ASP A 13 4.67 -17.92 6.30
C ASP A 13 4.64 -16.38 6.28
N ALA A 14 5.81 -15.79 6.48
CA ALA A 14 6.08 -14.36 6.37
C ALA A 14 7.01 -14.03 5.19
N SER A 15 7.02 -14.85 4.14
CA SER A 15 7.92 -14.73 2.99
C SER A 15 7.59 -13.58 2.03
N GLY A 16 6.64 -12.71 2.42
CA GLY A 16 6.22 -11.57 1.61
C GLY A 16 5.52 -12.01 0.33
N VAL A 17 5.65 -11.21 -0.72
CA VAL A 17 4.97 -11.45 -2.00
C VAL A 17 5.40 -12.75 -2.70
N THR A 18 6.53 -13.32 -2.31
CA THR A 18 7.00 -14.60 -2.88
C THR A 18 6.07 -15.75 -2.54
N GLY A 19 5.43 -15.70 -1.37
CA GLY A 19 4.43 -16.66 -0.92
C GLY A 19 4.96 -18.09 -0.96
N ALA A 20 6.01 -18.40 -0.19
CA ALA A 20 6.67 -19.71 -0.27
C ALA A 20 5.69 -20.86 -0.03
N ALA A 21 4.94 -20.83 1.05
CA ALA A 21 3.95 -21.86 1.36
C ALA A 21 2.80 -21.88 0.33
N THR A 22 2.36 -20.72 -0.15
CA THR A 22 1.25 -20.65 -1.13
C THR A 22 1.61 -21.30 -2.46
N LYS A 23 2.87 -21.24 -2.87
CA LYS A 23 3.34 -21.90 -4.09
C LYS A 23 3.48 -23.41 -3.92
N ILE A 24 4.02 -23.85 -2.79
CA ILE A 24 4.24 -25.27 -2.50
C ILE A 24 2.93 -26.02 -2.29
N LEU A 25 1.96 -25.38 -1.61
CA LEU A 25 0.69 -25.99 -1.22
C LEU A 25 -0.49 -25.59 -2.12
N GLU A 26 -0.20 -24.89 -3.22
CA GLU A 26 -1.22 -24.40 -4.19
C GLU A 26 -2.40 -23.68 -3.50
N MET A 27 -2.10 -22.86 -2.49
CA MET A 27 -3.09 -22.19 -1.67
C MET A 27 -3.72 -20.99 -2.39
N GLY A 28 -4.76 -21.24 -3.15
CA GLY A 28 -5.68 -20.20 -3.65
C GLY A 28 -5.18 -19.42 -4.87
N THR A 29 -5.94 -18.37 -5.21
CA THR A 29 -5.76 -17.54 -6.41
C THR A 29 -4.51 -16.66 -6.36
N GLN A 30 -3.99 -16.35 -7.54
CA GLN A 30 -2.92 -15.35 -7.68
C GLN A 30 -3.41 -13.99 -7.17
N ILE A 31 -2.51 -13.29 -6.47
CA ILE A 31 -2.73 -11.92 -6.03
C ILE A 31 -2.24 -10.97 -7.12
N GLU A 32 -3.04 -9.95 -7.45
CA GLU A 32 -2.59 -8.86 -8.32
C GLU A 32 -1.50 -8.05 -7.64
N MET A 33 -0.48 -7.67 -8.42
CA MET A 33 0.70 -6.97 -7.94
C MET A 33 0.91 -5.67 -8.70
N ILE A 34 1.28 -4.62 -7.97
CA ILE A 34 1.78 -3.36 -8.54
C ILE A 34 3.31 -3.29 -8.36
N ALA A 35 3.99 -2.56 -9.24
CA ALA A 35 5.40 -2.30 -9.08
C ALA A 35 5.61 -1.08 -8.19
N GLY A 36 6.45 -1.21 -7.16
CA GLY A 36 7.00 -0.11 -6.39
C GLY A 36 8.48 0.05 -6.67
N ILE A 37 8.93 1.27 -6.96
CA ILE A 37 10.33 1.58 -7.22
C ILE A 37 10.70 2.93 -6.61
N GLN A 38 11.91 3.04 -6.08
CA GLN A 38 12.38 4.28 -5.47
C GLN A 38 13.90 4.44 -5.56
N TYR A 39 14.32 5.70 -5.44
CA TYR A 39 15.69 6.07 -5.14
C TYR A 39 15.82 6.45 -3.67
N GLU A 40 16.93 6.13 -3.03
CA GLU A 40 17.39 6.83 -1.84
C GLU A 40 18.23 8.01 -2.30
N MET A 41 17.77 9.21 -2.01
CA MET A 41 18.39 10.45 -2.42
C MET A 41 19.06 11.12 -1.23
N THR A 42 20.18 11.81 -1.45
CA THR A 42 20.89 12.65 -0.48
C THR A 42 20.72 14.11 -0.82
N ASP A 43 21.03 14.98 0.12
CA ASP A 43 20.95 16.44 -0.01
C ASP A 43 19.53 16.91 -0.43
N VAL A 44 18.53 16.24 0.13
CA VAL A 44 17.12 16.56 -0.07
C VAL A 44 16.66 17.47 1.05
N GLU A 45 16.37 18.72 0.71
CA GLU A 45 15.67 19.61 1.63
C GLU A 45 14.23 19.09 1.82
N ASN A 46 13.82 18.92 3.07
CA ASN A 46 12.49 18.47 3.42
C ASN A 46 12.05 19.08 4.75
N ASP A 47 10.76 19.20 4.94
CA ASP A 47 10.12 19.74 6.15
C ASP A 47 9.79 18.66 7.20
N GLY A 48 10.23 17.42 6.97
CA GLY A 48 9.97 16.27 7.83
C GLY A 48 8.64 15.59 7.59
N TYR A 49 7.82 16.08 6.65
CA TYR A 49 6.57 15.48 6.27
C TYR A 49 6.73 14.54 5.06
N LEU A 50 5.84 13.56 5.01
CA LEU A 50 5.74 12.67 3.87
C LEU A 50 4.88 13.34 2.80
N ASP A 51 5.45 13.51 1.60
CA ASP A 51 4.72 13.99 0.44
C ASP A 51 4.11 12.84 -0.35
N PHE A 52 2.85 13.00 -0.75
CA PHE A 52 2.13 12.10 -1.63
C PHE A 52 1.57 12.86 -2.83
N TYR A 53 1.89 12.38 -4.03
CA TYR A 53 1.45 13.00 -5.28
C TYR A 53 0.57 12.02 -6.07
N LEU A 54 -0.71 12.32 -6.17
CA LEU A 54 -1.62 11.67 -7.12
C LEU A 54 -1.50 12.38 -8.47
N TRP A 55 -0.59 11.90 -9.30
CA TRP A 55 -0.23 12.56 -10.55
C TRP A 55 -0.07 11.54 -11.69
N PRO A 56 -1.18 11.23 -12.40
CA PRO A 56 -1.20 10.21 -13.46
C PRO A 56 -0.14 10.36 -14.54
N GLU A 57 0.29 11.58 -14.85
CA GLU A 57 1.37 11.85 -15.82
C GLU A 57 2.70 11.19 -15.41
N TYR A 58 3.00 11.16 -14.12
CA TYR A 58 4.26 10.61 -13.57
C TYR A 58 4.08 9.22 -12.95
N SER A 59 2.86 8.84 -12.65
CA SER A 59 2.56 7.53 -12.09
C SER A 59 1.19 7.03 -12.56
N PRO A 60 1.10 6.45 -13.76
CA PRO A 60 -0.16 5.91 -14.27
C PRO A 60 -0.72 4.83 -13.34
N HIS A 61 -1.97 5.00 -12.93
CA HIS A 61 -2.68 4.11 -11.99
C HIS A 61 -1.92 3.86 -10.68
N GLY A 62 -1.26 4.91 -10.19
CA GLY A 62 -0.46 4.87 -8.97
C GLY A 62 -0.31 6.24 -8.33
N TYR A 63 0.76 6.39 -7.59
CA TYR A 63 1.13 7.65 -6.94
C TYR A 63 2.64 7.73 -6.77
N VAL A 64 3.14 8.94 -6.51
CA VAL A 64 4.54 9.21 -6.20
C VAL A 64 4.65 9.60 -4.73
N TRP A 65 5.76 9.29 -4.09
CA TRP A 65 6.05 9.70 -2.71
C TRP A 65 7.45 10.29 -2.56
N MET A 66 7.57 11.17 -1.58
CA MET A 66 8.83 11.52 -0.93
C MET A 66 8.71 11.22 0.56
N ILE A 67 9.56 10.34 1.05
CA ILE A 67 9.62 9.94 2.45
C ILE A 67 10.92 10.48 3.04
N PRO A 68 10.87 11.50 3.92
CA PRO A 68 12.07 12.07 4.51
C PRO A 68 12.76 11.08 5.43
N LYS A 69 14.08 11.19 5.49
CA LYS A 69 14.95 10.44 6.39
C LYS A 69 15.92 11.40 7.07
N ASP A 70 16.55 10.94 8.13
CA ASP A 70 17.58 11.72 8.83
C ASP A 70 18.77 12.04 7.93
N GLY A 71 19.43 13.16 8.22
CA GLY A 71 20.67 13.56 7.54
C GLY A 71 20.48 14.03 6.10
N GLY A 72 19.36 14.72 5.80
CA GLY A 72 19.10 15.27 4.46
C GLY A 72 18.86 14.20 3.41
N ARG A 73 18.45 13.00 3.81
CA ARG A 73 18.09 11.90 2.89
C ARG A 73 16.59 11.82 2.71
N ALA A 74 16.17 11.26 1.58
CA ALA A 74 14.79 10.91 1.34
C ALA A 74 14.66 9.68 0.42
N ASN A 75 13.61 8.90 0.61
CA ASN A 75 13.17 7.94 -0.39
C ASN A 75 12.16 8.62 -1.31
N VAL A 76 12.53 8.79 -2.57
CA VAL A 76 11.64 9.30 -3.63
C VAL A 76 11.29 8.16 -4.56
N GLY A 77 10.01 7.86 -4.68
CA GLY A 77 9.58 6.69 -5.43
C GLY A 77 8.14 6.77 -5.91
N LEU A 78 7.72 5.72 -6.58
CA LEU A 78 6.37 5.57 -7.08
C LEU A 78 5.90 4.12 -7.09
N VAL A 79 4.58 3.94 -7.13
CA VAL A 79 3.96 2.69 -7.56
C VAL A 79 3.24 2.91 -8.88
N THR A 80 3.28 1.92 -9.78
CA THR A 80 2.56 1.96 -11.06
C THR A 80 2.19 0.56 -11.52
N THR A 81 1.10 0.45 -12.25
CA THR A 81 0.71 -0.79 -12.94
C THR A 81 1.60 -1.08 -14.15
N ASP A 82 2.21 -0.06 -14.76
CA ASP A 82 3.18 -0.23 -15.82
C ASP A 82 4.58 -0.55 -15.27
N LYS A 83 4.79 -1.84 -14.97
CA LYS A 83 6.05 -2.35 -14.42
C LYS A 83 7.28 -2.05 -15.29
N LYS A 84 7.10 -2.01 -16.61
CA LYS A 84 8.22 -1.77 -17.55
C LYS A 84 8.61 -0.31 -17.63
N GLY A 85 7.64 0.58 -17.49
CA GLY A 85 7.84 2.03 -17.49
C GLY A 85 8.24 2.63 -16.14
N ALA A 86 8.20 1.88 -15.04
CA ALA A 86 8.35 2.41 -13.69
C ALA A 86 9.60 3.29 -13.49
N ILE A 87 10.77 2.84 -13.95
CA ILE A 87 12.02 3.63 -13.86
C ILE A 87 11.89 4.93 -14.66
N LYS A 88 11.36 4.86 -15.89
CA LYS A 88 11.21 6.04 -16.74
C LYS A 88 10.29 7.10 -16.11
N TYR A 89 9.19 6.68 -15.50
CA TYR A 89 8.30 7.59 -14.80
C TYR A 89 8.96 8.22 -13.57
N LEU A 90 9.69 7.42 -12.79
CA LEU A 90 10.44 7.92 -11.65
C LEU A 90 11.51 8.94 -12.06
N ASP A 91 12.30 8.63 -13.09
CA ASP A 91 13.31 9.54 -13.62
C ASP A 91 12.69 10.84 -14.14
N LYS A 92 11.56 10.74 -14.83
CA LYS A 92 10.82 11.92 -15.31
C LYS A 92 10.39 12.79 -14.14
N PHE A 93 9.74 12.20 -13.11
CA PHE A 93 9.30 12.95 -11.93
C PHE A 93 10.47 13.63 -11.21
N VAL A 94 11.53 12.87 -10.92
CA VAL A 94 12.69 13.39 -10.18
C VAL A 94 13.39 14.51 -10.95
N ASN A 95 13.56 14.36 -12.27
CA ASN A 95 14.34 15.32 -13.05
C ASN A 95 13.53 16.56 -13.45
N GLU A 96 12.28 16.41 -13.82
CA GLU A 96 11.52 17.48 -14.47
C GLU A 96 10.64 18.27 -13.51
N THR A 97 10.17 17.62 -12.44
CA THR A 97 9.17 18.21 -11.55
C THR A 97 9.67 18.33 -10.12
N TYR A 98 9.89 17.20 -9.45
CA TYR A 98 10.18 17.20 -8.03
C TYR A 98 11.41 18.05 -7.67
N LEU A 99 12.54 17.86 -8.37
CA LEU A 99 13.75 18.62 -8.13
C LEU A 99 13.60 20.11 -8.45
N LYS A 100 12.84 20.43 -9.50
CA LYS A 100 12.58 21.81 -9.90
C LYS A 100 11.72 22.56 -8.88
N GLU A 101 10.66 21.92 -8.39
CA GLU A 101 9.74 22.54 -7.43
C GLU A 101 10.34 22.67 -6.03
N LYS A 102 11.13 21.71 -5.60
CA LYS A 102 11.76 21.68 -4.26
C LYS A 102 13.14 22.35 -4.24
N GLU A 103 13.60 22.96 -5.34
CA GLU A 103 14.92 23.59 -5.47
C GLU A 103 16.09 22.68 -5.03
N ILE A 104 15.92 21.37 -5.14
CA ILE A 104 16.93 20.40 -4.73
C ILE A 104 18.16 20.54 -5.62
N GLN A 105 19.25 21.05 -5.04
CA GLN A 105 20.49 21.25 -5.75
C GLN A 105 21.35 19.98 -5.72
N ASN A 106 21.76 19.52 -6.92
CA ASN A 106 22.77 18.48 -7.13
C ASN A 106 22.72 17.26 -6.20
N PRO A 107 21.65 16.45 -6.24
CA PRO A 107 21.65 15.20 -5.49
C PRO A 107 22.86 14.34 -5.91
N GLU A 108 23.45 13.61 -4.96
CA GLU A 108 24.65 12.79 -5.14
C GLU A 108 24.61 11.92 -6.42
N TRP A 109 23.46 11.37 -6.76
CA TRP A 109 23.28 10.52 -7.93
C TRP A 109 23.35 11.27 -9.27
N ARG A 110 23.31 12.60 -9.30
CA ARG A 110 23.52 13.43 -10.50
C ARG A 110 24.99 13.74 -10.79
N LYS A 111 25.89 13.44 -9.84
CA LYS A 111 27.32 13.64 -10.06
C LYS A 111 27.80 12.76 -11.23
N PRO A 112 28.67 13.27 -12.10
CA PRO A 112 29.23 12.48 -13.19
C PRO A 112 29.85 11.18 -12.68
N GLY A 113 29.49 10.05 -13.30
CA GLY A 113 29.99 8.72 -12.93
C GLY A 113 29.20 7.98 -11.85
N ILE A 114 28.28 8.65 -11.15
CA ILE A 114 27.38 7.98 -10.20
C ILE A 114 26.09 7.59 -10.93
N LYS A 115 25.82 6.30 -11.02
CA LYS A 115 24.52 5.78 -11.48
C LYS A 115 23.69 5.44 -10.25
N PRO A 116 22.58 6.13 -9.98
CA PRO A 116 21.69 5.76 -8.91
C PRO A 116 21.18 4.33 -9.18
N ARG A 117 21.15 3.51 -8.16
CA ARG A 117 20.54 2.20 -8.25
C ARG A 117 19.15 2.30 -7.62
N PRO A 118 18.10 2.29 -8.43
CA PRO A 118 16.77 2.18 -7.87
C PRO A 118 16.61 0.83 -7.19
N PHE A 119 15.87 0.81 -6.12
CA PHE A 119 15.44 -0.42 -5.49
C PHE A 119 13.93 -0.45 -5.41
N GLY A 120 13.36 -1.63 -5.41
CA GLY A 120 11.93 -1.78 -5.42
C GLY A 120 11.51 -3.24 -5.44
N GLY A 121 10.23 -3.44 -5.58
CA GLY A 121 9.62 -4.77 -5.60
C GLY A 121 8.19 -4.70 -6.09
N THR A 122 7.51 -5.82 -5.93
CA THR A 122 6.08 -5.91 -6.20
C THR A 122 5.31 -5.92 -4.89
N ILE A 123 4.13 -5.31 -4.89
CA ILE A 123 3.28 -5.14 -3.73
C ILE A 123 1.91 -5.74 -4.06
N PRO A 124 1.30 -6.56 -3.20
CA PRO A 124 -0.02 -7.11 -3.43
C PRO A 124 -1.08 -6.01 -3.32
N ILE A 125 -2.01 -5.96 -4.26
CA ILE A 125 -3.03 -4.90 -4.34
C ILE A 125 -4.47 -5.39 -4.43
N SER A 126 -4.70 -6.70 -4.57
CA SER A 126 -6.05 -7.27 -4.69
C SER A 126 -6.75 -7.54 -3.34
N GLY A 127 -6.03 -7.32 -2.24
CA GLY A 127 -6.50 -7.65 -0.89
C GLY A 127 -6.14 -9.08 -0.47
N PRO A 128 -6.70 -9.56 0.66
CA PRO A 128 -6.34 -10.83 1.24
C PRO A 128 -6.59 -12.02 0.31
N ARG A 129 -5.72 -13.02 0.42
CA ARG A 129 -5.99 -14.33 -0.17
C ARG A 129 -7.26 -14.93 0.41
N GLU A 130 -7.97 -15.74 -0.36
CA GLU A 130 -9.16 -16.46 0.11
C GLU A 130 -8.79 -17.45 1.22
N ILE A 131 -7.65 -18.11 1.06
CA ILE A 131 -7.12 -19.09 2.01
C ILE A 131 -5.85 -18.50 2.63
N THR A 132 -5.90 -18.25 3.94
CA THR A 132 -4.78 -17.73 4.72
C THR A 132 -4.28 -18.70 5.80
N THR A 133 -4.89 -19.89 5.87
CA THR A 133 -4.53 -20.93 6.85
C THR A 133 -4.71 -22.32 6.24
N ALA A 134 -3.92 -23.28 6.74
CA ALA A 134 -4.06 -24.71 6.54
C ALA A 134 -3.69 -25.42 7.85
N ASP A 135 -3.70 -26.76 7.87
CA ASP A 135 -3.24 -27.52 9.04
C ASP A 135 -1.79 -27.17 9.37
N GLY A 136 -1.56 -26.66 10.58
CA GLY A 136 -0.24 -26.21 11.04
C GLY A 136 0.36 -25.02 10.29
N LEU A 137 -0.40 -24.30 9.48
CA LEU A 137 0.09 -23.17 8.68
C LEU A 137 -0.77 -21.93 8.80
N ILE A 138 -0.11 -20.77 8.97
CA ILE A 138 -0.72 -19.44 8.91
C ILE A 138 0.10 -18.55 7.99
N LEU A 139 -0.57 -17.82 7.07
CA LEU A 139 0.03 -16.79 6.23
C LEU A 139 -0.13 -15.42 6.90
N VAL A 140 0.91 -14.58 6.84
CA VAL A 140 0.91 -13.21 7.42
C VAL A 140 1.44 -12.17 6.44
N GLY A 141 1.15 -10.90 6.69
CA GLY A 141 1.63 -9.79 5.88
C GLY A 141 1.33 -9.96 4.40
N ASP A 142 2.28 -9.61 3.55
CA ASP A 142 2.11 -9.68 2.09
C ASP A 142 1.94 -11.11 1.56
N ALA A 143 2.44 -12.13 2.27
CA ALA A 143 2.20 -13.53 1.92
C ALA A 143 0.70 -13.87 1.99
N ALA A 144 -0.03 -13.24 2.91
CA ALA A 144 -1.49 -13.33 3.02
C ALA A 144 -2.24 -12.27 2.17
N GLY A 145 -1.53 -11.36 1.51
CA GLY A 145 -2.12 -10.24 0.78
C GLY A 145 -2.62 -9.10 1.68
N PHE A 146 -2.07 -8.96 2.88
CA PHE A 146 -2.46 -7.94 3.84
C PHE A 146 -1.76 -6.61 3.60
N THR A 147 -2.11 -5.98 2.50
CA THR A 147 -1.67 -4.63 2.13
C THR A 147 -2.89 -3.77 1.88
N SER A 148 -2.87 -2.52 2.29
CA SER A 148 -3.96 -1.59 1.95
C SER A 148 -3.98 -1.38 0.43
N PRO A 149 -5.09 -1.64 -0.25
CA PRO A 149 -5.11 -1.53 -1.71
C PRO A 149 -4.98 -0.09 -2.23
N LEU A 150 -5.26 0.92 -1.41
CA LEU A 150 -5.31 2.31 -1.87
C LEU A 150 -3.92 2.96 -1.90
N PHE A 151 -3.13 2.80 -0.85
CA PHE A 151 -1.80 3.42 -0.73
C PHE A 151 -0.72 2.41 -0.35
N GLU A 152 -0.95 1.16 -0.63
CA GLU A 152 -0.02 0.04 -0.49
C GLU A 152 0.67 -0.06 0.90
N GLY A 153 0.10 0.58 1.92
CA GLY A 153 0.59 0.49 3.29
C GLY A 153 0.33 -0.90 3.88
N GLY A 154 1.39 -1.63 4.22
CA GLY A 154 1.32 -3.01 4.70
C GLY A 154 1.98 -3.26 6.05
N SER A 155 2.91 -2.40 6.49
CA SER A 155 3.78 -2.67 7.66
C SER A 155 2.99 -2.97 8.94
N HIS A 156 1.99 -2.15 9.28
CA HIS A 156 1.17 -2.34 10.48
C HIS A 156 0.26 -3.58 10.37
N LEU A 157 -0.24 -3.90 9.15
CA LEU A 157 -1.02 -5.11 8.91
C LEU A 157 -0.16 -6.36 9.07
N ALA A 158 1.08 -6.31 8.58
CA ALA A 158 2.06 -7.38 8.74
C ALA A 158 2.42 -7.61 10.21
N LEU A 159 2.73 -6.55 10.96
CA LEU A 159 3.04 -6.64 12.39
C LEU A 159 1.86 -7.19 13.19
N TRP A 160 0.65 -6.69 12.95
CA TRP A 160 -0.54 -7.16 13.64
C TRP A 160 -0.85 -8.61 13.30
N SER A 161 -0.83 -8.97 12.01
CA SER A 161 -1.11 -10.35 11.58
C SER A 161 -0.06 -11.33 12.09
N GLY A 162 1.22 -10.95 12.09
CA GLY A 162 2.29 -11.76 12.65
C GLY A 162 2.11 -12.03 14.15
N ARG A 163 1.79 -10.96 14.94
CA ARG A 163 1.47 -11.11 16.35
C ARG A 163 0.27 -12.03 16.58
N GLN A 164 -0.81 -11.84 15.83
CA GLN A 164 -2.02 -12.64 15.99
C GLN A 164 -1.80 -14.10 15.58
N ALA A 165 -1.03 -14.34 14.52
CA ALA A 165 -0.65 -15.69 14.09
C ALA A 165 0.19 -16.39 15.16
N ALA A 166 1.15 -15.70 15.77
CA ALA A 166 1.98 -16.27 16.85
C ALA A 166 1.13 -16.68 18.05
N LEU A 167 0.18 -15.85 18.48
CA LEU A 167 -0.72 -16.18 19.60
C LEU A 167 -1.60 -17.39 19.27
N THR A 168 -2.21 -17.41 18.07
CA THR A 168 -3.05 -18.54 17.63
C THR A 168 -2.24 -19.84 17.55
N MET A 169 -1.03 -19.77 17.00
CA MET A 169 -0.18 -20.94 16.83
C MET A 169 0.34 -21.48 18.16
N ALA A 170 0.71 -20.60 19.09
CA ALA A 170 1.14 -21.00 20.44
C ALA A 170 0.01 -21.72 21.20
N GLU A 171 -1.21 -21.23 21.11
CA GLU A 171 -2.39 -21.87 21.69
C GLU A 171 -2.62 -23.26 21.08
N ALA A 172 -2.61 -23.34 19.74
CA ALA A 172 -2.81 -24.58 19.00
C ALA A 172 -1.75 -25.65 19.33
N ILE A 173 -0.49 -25.25 19.45
CA ILE A 173 0.60 -26.16 19.85
C ILE A 173 0.41 -26.66 21.27
N ASN A 174 0.02 -25.79 22.22
CA ASN A 174 -0.21 -26.16 23.61
C ASN A 174 -1.39 -27.12 23.79
N GLU A 175 -2.43 -26.96 22.97
CA GLU A 175 -3.59 -27.85 22.97
C GLU A 175 -3.38 -29.14 22.15
N GLY A 176 -2.31 -29.20 21.36
CA GLY A 176 -2.04 -30.34 20.47
C GLY A 176 -2.97 -30.41 19.25
N ASP A 177 -3.70 -29.33 18.95
CA ASP A 177 -4.63 -29.21 17.81
C ASP A 177 -4.11 -28.21 16.78
N LEU A 178 -3.47 -28.71 15.72
CA LEU A 178 -2.96 -27.93 14.61
C LEU A 178 -3.89 -27.96 13.39
N SER A 179 -5.12 -28.40 13.55
CA SER A 179 -6.09 -28.44 12.44
C SER A 179 -6.40 -27.06 11.88
N ASN A 180 -6.75 -26.98 10.61
CA ASN A 180 -7.21 -25.74 9.99
C ASN A 180 -8.46 -25.17 10.71
N GLN A 181 -9.28 -26.02 11.32
CA GLN A 181 -10.40 -25.57 12.11
C GLN A 181 -9.96 -24.72 13.31
N LYS A 182 -8.88 -25.11 14.00
CA LYS A 182 -8.29 -24.31 15.10
C LYS A 182 -7.73 -22.99 14.55
N MET A 183 -7.07 -23.01 13.37
CA MET A 183 -6.51 -21.82 12.74
C MET A 183 -7.58 -20.80 12.30
N GLN A 184 -8.86 -21.18 12.17
CA GLN A 184 -9.94 -20.25 11.83
C GLN A 184 -10.17 -19.15 12.86
N SER A 185 -9.68 -19.29 14.07
CA SER A 185 -9.66 -18.21 15.10
C SER A 185 -8.86 -17.01 14.60
N TYR A 186 -7.70 -17.24 13.98
CA TYR A 186 -6.91 -16.21 13.32
C TYR A 186 -7.68 -15.54 12.17
N VAL A 187 -8.34 -16.34 11.31
CA VAL A 187 -9.13 -15.81 10.18
C VAL A 187 -10.27 -14.91 10.66
N LYS A 188 -10.98 -15.31 11.71
CA LYS A 188 -12.03 -14.49 12.35
C LYS A 188 -11.47 -13.19 12.90
N SER A 189 -10.29 -13.22 13.50
CA SER A 189 -9.64 -12.07 14.11
C SER A 189 -9.27 -11.02 13.07
N TRP A 190 -8.57 -11.39 11.99
CA TRP A 190 -8.19 -10.42 10.98
C TRP A 190 -9.39 -9.89 10.17
N LYS A 191 -10.38 -10.74 9.85
CA LYS A 191 -11.62 -10.29 9.19
C LYS A 191 -12.41 -9.26 10.01
N LYS A 192 -12.37 -9.37 11.34
CA LYS A 192 -12.99 -8.39 12.24
C LYS A 192 -12.20 -7.09 12.33
N ARG A 193 -10.88 -7.19 12.26
CA ARG A 193 -9.97 -6.06 12.51
C ARG A 193 -9.66 -5.24 11.27
N PHE A 194 -9.47 -5.89 10.13
CA PHE A 194 -9.03 -5.23 8.92
C PHE A 194 -10.19 -4.53 8.20
N PRO A 195 -9.91 -3.47 7.44
CA PRO A 195 -10.94 -2.71 6.74
C PRO A 195 -11.59 -3.52 5.62
N PRO A 196 -12.75 -3.08 5.12
CA PRO A 196 -13.46 -3.77 4.03
C PRO A 196 -12.73 -3.58 2.70
N TYR A 197 -11.79 -4.47 2.39
CA TYR A 197 -10.95 -4.41 1.18
C TYR A 197 -11.73 -4.17 -0.12
N LYS A 198 -12.88 -4.85 -0.32
CA LYS A 198 -13.71 -4.65 -1.53
C LYS A 198 -14.16 -3.21 -1.73
N LYS A 199 -14.47 -2.48 -0.64
CA LYS A 199 -14.86 -1.06 -0.71
C LYS A 199 -13.67 -0.18 -1.05
N ILE A 200 -12.50 -0.48 -0.50
CA ILE A 200 -11.26 0.25 -0.81
C ILE A 200 -10.86 0.02 -2.26
N LEU A 201 -10.87 -1.22 -2.73
CA LEU A 201 -10.58 -1.56 -4.13
C LEU A 201 -11.49 -0.82 -5.12
N LYS A 202 -12.80 -0.77 -4.86
CA LYS A 202 -13.73 0.00 -5.69
C LYS A 202 -13.36 1.48 -5.76
N GLY A 203 -12.99 2.08 -4.62
CA GLY A 203 -12.56 3.47 -4.56
C GLY A 203 -11.23 3.71 -5.27
N LYS A 204 -10.27 2.78 -5.12
CA LYS A 204 -8.98 2.83 -5.82
C LYS A 204 -9.16 2.86 -7.34
N THR A 205 -9.94 1.92 -7.89
CA THR A 205 -10.23 1.89 -9.32
C THR A 205 -10.79 3.23 -9.79
N SER A 206 -11.82 3.74 -9.11
CA SER A 206 -12.41 5.04 -9.45
C SER A 206 -11.41 6.22 -9.33
N LEU A 207 -10.50 6.18 -8.35
CA LEU A 207 -9.49 7.23 -8.17
C LEU A 207 -8.48 7.27 -9.32
N TYR A 208 -7.98 6.10 -9.70
CA TYR A 208 -6.94 5.98 -10.72
C TYR A 208 -7.45 6.13 -12.15
N ASP A 209 -8.78 6.10 -12.34
CA ASP A 209 -9.43 6.41 -13.62
C ASP A 209 -9.64 7.93 -13.81
N LEU A 210 -9.34 8.75 -12.79
CA LEU A 210 -9.43 10.21 -12.89
C LEU A 210 -8.20 10.79 -13.60
N THR A 211 -8.45 11.74 -14.48
CA THR A 211 -7.40 12.56 -15.11
C THR A 211 -6.84 13.58 -14.11
N ASP A 212 -5.65 14.15 -14.41
CA ASP A 212 -5.03 15.22 -13.60
C ASP A 212 -5.99 16.39 -13.35
N LYS A 213 -6.73 16.80 -14.38
CA LYS A 213 -7.73 17.86 -14.28
C LYS A 213 -8.87 17.50 -13.31
N GLU A 214 -9.34 16.26 -13.35
CA GLU A 214 -10.41 15.77 -12.47
C GLU A 214 -9.94 15.62 -11.03
N LEU A 215 -8.72 15.11 -10.82
CA LEU A 215 -8.07 15.05 -9.51
C LEU A 215 -7.90 16.45 -8.92
N SER A 216 -7.39 17.41 -9.70
CA SER A 216 -7.26 18.81 -9.29
C SER A 216 -8.61 19.44 -8.94
N ASN A 217 -9.64 19.18 -9.74
CA ASN A 217 -10.99 19.67 -9.47
C ASN A 217 -11.59 19.09 -8.18
N MET A 218 -11.35 17.81 -7.94
CA MET A 218 -11.76 17.15 -6.70
C MET A 218 -11.00 17.72 -5.49
N ALA A 219 -9.68 17.86 -5.60
CA ALA A 219 -8.82 18.38 -4.55
C ALA A 219 -9.23 19.82 -4.12
N ARG A 220 -9.54 20.70 -5.06
CA ARG A 220 -10.04 22.07 -4.76
C ARG A 220 -11.37 22.10 -4.00
N CYS A 221 -12.09 21.00 -3.94
CA CYS A 221 -13.30 20.89 -3.14
C CYS A 221 -13.03 20.40 -1.71
N LEU A 222 -11.85 19.83 -1.45
CA LEU A 222 -11.44 19.36 -0.14
C LEU A 222 -10.88 20.50 0.71
N PRO A 223 -10.96 20.43 2.04
CA PRO A 223 -10.22 21.32 2.92
C PRO A 223 -8.73 20.97 2.91
N GLU A 224 -7.88 21.90 3.29
CA GLU A 224 -6.43 21.68 3.40
C GLU A 224 -6.11 20.55 4.39
N GLU A 225 -6.85 20.47 5.50
CA GLU A 225 -6.72 19.42 6.50
C GLU A 225 -7.88 18.42 6.45
N LEU A 226 -7.58 17.16 6.17
CA LEU A 226 -8.57 16.07 6.09
C LEU A 226 -8.79 15.35 7.44
N GLY A 227 -7.95 15.63 8.44
CA GLY A 227 -7.89 14.84 9.68
C GLY A 227 -9.15 14.87 10.53
N SER A 228 -9.81 16.01 10.65
CA SER A 228 -10.86 16.29 11.63
C SER A 228 -12.26 16.55 11.06
N MET A 229 -12.53 16.12 9.83
CA MET A 229 -13.82 16.39 9.19
C MET A 229 -15.01 15.78 9.91
N SER A 230 -15.99 16.62 10.26
CA SER A 230 -17.30 16.21 10.76
C SER A 230 -18.16 15.55 9.68
N ALA A 231 -19.28 14.96 10.06
CA ALA A 231 -20.26 14.45 9.10
C ALA A 231 -20.85 15.56 8.20
N LEU A 232 -21.01 16.76 8.75
CA LEU A 232 -21.51 17.93 8.01
C LEU A 232 -20.49 18.41 6.98
N ASP A 233 -19.19 18.46 7.33
CA ASP A 233 -18.14 18.83 6.38
C ASP A 233 -18.12 17.88 5.18
N LYS A 234 -18.23 16.56 5.43
CA LYS A 234 -18.30 15.55 4.37
C LYS A 234 -19.51 15.75 3.45
N LEU A 235 -20.67 16.08 4.04
CA LEU A 235 -21.87 16.38 3.27
C LEU A 235 -21.68 17.62 2.40
N TRP A 236 -21.13 18.70 2.96
CA TRP A 236 -20.84 19.94 2.24
C TRP A 236 -19.83 19.73 1.10
N ILE A 237 -18.77 18.94 1.33
CA ILE A 237 -17.82 18.56 0.28
C ILE A 237 -18.54 17.81 -0.83
N GLY A 238 -19.36 16.82 -0.47
CA GLY A 238 -20.17 16.08 -1.44
C GLY A 238 -21.05 17.01 -2.28
N LEU A 239 -21.80 17.93 -1.66
CA LEU A 239 -22.63 18.90 -2.36
C LEU A 239 -21.79 19.86 -3.24
N LYS A 240 -20.65 20.34 -2.74
CA LYS A 240 -19.74 21.22 -3.50
C LYS A 240 -19.21 20.52 -4.76
N ILE A 241 -18.84 19.23 -4.66
CA ILE A 241 -18.43 18.44 -5.81
C ILE A 241 -19.61 18.26 -6.78
N LEU A 242 -20.80 17.92 -6.28
CA LEU A 242 -21.98 17.71 -7.11
C LEU A 242 -22.35 18.97 -7.93
N VAL A 243 -22.33 20.13 -7.30
CA VAL A 243 -22.69 21.39 -7.94
C VAL A 243 -21.62 21.85 -8.94
N ARG A 244 -20.34 21.75 -8.58
CA ARG A 244 -19.24 22.28 -9.41
C ARG A 244 -18.74 21.28 -10.46
N HIS A 245 -18.81 19.98 -10.16
CA HIS A 245 -18.23 18.93 -10.98
C HIS A 245 -19.13 17.68 -11.02
N PRO A 246 -20.38 17.80 -11.53
CA PRO A 246 -21.37 16.70 -11.49
C PRO A 246 -20.90 15.42 -12.18
N LEU A 247 -20.06 15.52 -13.21
CA LEU A 247 -19.52 14.37 -13.92
C LEU A 247 -18.62 13.48 -13.04
N LEU A 248 -18.04 13.99 -11.95
CA LEU A 248 -17.25 13.17 -11.03
C LEU A 248 -18.11 12.13 -10.31
N TYR A 249 -19.40 12.36 -10.14
CA TYR A 249 -20.30 11.37 -9.54
C TYR A 249 -20.49 10.14 -10.44
N THR A 250 -20.54 10.33 -11.74
CA THR A 250 -20.62 9.20 -12.70
C THR A 250 -19.33 8.39 -12.72
N LYS A 251 -18.19 8.99 -12.34
CA LYS A 251 -16.88 8.35 -12.22
C LYS A 251 -16.61 7.75 -10.83
N GLY A 252 -17.61 7.67 -9.96
CA GLY A 252 -17.49 6.97 -8.70
C GLY A 252 -16.80 7.75 -7.58
N VAL A 253 -16.81 9.10 -7.61
CA VAL A 253 -16.20 9.95 -6.58
C VAL A 253 -16.64 9.59 -5.14
N VAL A 254 -17.87 9.14 -4.95
CA VAL A 254 -18.36 8.67 -3.64
C VAL A 254 -17.56 7.46 -3.15
N SER A 255 -17.26 6.52 -4.05
CA SER A 255 -16.42 5.35 -3.72
C SER A 255 -14.99 5.77 -3.38
N VAL A 256 -14.44 6.78 -4.07
CA VAL A 256 -13.14 7.38 -3.76
C VAL A 256 -13.14 7.95 -2.34
N LEU A 257 -14.08 8.83 -2.01
CA LEU A 257 -14.17 9.46 -0.69
C LEU A 257 -14.36 8.44 0.45
N LEU A 258 -15.14 7.40 0.21
CA LEU A 258 -15.30 6.30 1.17
C LEU A 258 -14.01 5.50 1.36
N SER A 259 -13.27 5.22 0.28
CA SER A 259 -12.01 4.48 0.38
C SER A 259 -10.96 5.23 1.18
N PHE A 260 -10.84 6.54 1.02
CA PHE A 260 -10.02 7.39 1.89
C PHE A 260 -10.45 7.30 3.36
N GLY A 261 -11.75 7.26 3.62
CA GLY A 261 -12.29 7.09 4.97
C GLY A 261 -11.84 5.78 5.63
N TYR A 262 -11.77 4.69 4.88
CA TYR A 262 -11.31 3.39 5.37
C TYR A 262 -9.78 3.28 5.45
N SER A 263 -9.03 4.11 4.74
CA SER A 263 -7.56 4.10 4.74
C SER A 263 -6.96 4.94 5.88
N ARG A 264 -7.77 5.47 6.81
CA ARG A 264 -7.28 6.21 7.96
C ARG A 264 -6.64 5.31 9.01
N ALA A 265 -5.64 5.84 9.69
CA ALA A 265 -4.90 5.17 10.74
C ALA A 265 -5.78 4.45 11.79
N LYS A 266 -6.87 5.07 12.24
CA LYS A 266 -7.80 4.48 13.22
C LYS A 266 -8.41 3.15 12.79
N HIS A 267 -8.53 2.88 11.49
CA HIS A 267 -9.06 1.62 10.96
C HIS A 267 -7.99 0.54 10.88
N PHE A 268 -6.73 0.93 10.85
CA PHE A 268 -5.58 0.03 10.78
C PHE A 268 -4.87 -0.15 12.13
N GLY A 269 -5.28 0.60 13.16
CA GLY A 269 -4.81 0.38 14.52
C GLY A 269 -3.52 1.06 14.91
N TRP A 270 -3.27 2.18 14.31
CA TRP A 270 -2.27 3.11 14.82
C TRP A 270 -2.74 3.78 16.11
#